data_ced8c8cd1353bb795f677ee58311f4d3
#
_entry.id   ced8c8cd1353bb795f677ee58311f4d3
#
_cell.length_a   1.000
_cell.length_b   1.000
_cell.length_c   1.000
_cell.angle_alpha   90.00
_cell.angle_beta   90.00
_cell.angle_gamma   90.00
#
_symmetry.space_group_name_H-M   'P 1'
#
loop_
_entity.id
_entity.type
_entity.pdbx_description
1 polymer ?
#
loop_
_entity_poly.entity_id
_entity_poly.type
_entity_poly.pdbx_seq_one_letter_code
_entity_poly.pdbx_strand_id
1 'polypeptide(L)'
;MKNNFFDFLESRGFIHQSTDKESIKKLFKDEICTGYIGFDCTSDSLHVGSLLPLMILRNFQKFGHKPIILVGGGTTLIGDPSGKDETRKILTKEEIDNNKRKLRIIFEKFVSFDENQVNCAVIVDNYDWLMQLKLIPFLREVGSKFSVNKMINLESSKIRLEREQHLSFLEFNYSVLQAYDFVELFKKFRCKIQFGGSDQWGNIISGIELAKKMINTTLFGVTTPLITTSTGQKMGKTANGAIWLSKDKLKITDFWQFWRNTSDSDVFQFLNYFTDLNSKDINELKNSNKDINELKIILANEVTKICHSEKDSKNAEKEANILLTGGNIDLSTIENCEKKISINEKVITKNYYLKEALMKLHLSSSNGESKRLISQGAVKLNEKVITNKEELIRADMFKLVSTENNKKFLIIYVGKKKYGIIELVS
;
A
#
# COMPACT_ATOMS: atom_id res chain seq x y z
N MET A 1 -28.33 -0.23 17.21
CA MET A 1 -28.03 1.11 16.63
C MET A 1 -26.99 0.89 15.53
N LYS A 2 -27.21 1.41 14.31
CA LYS A 2 -26.13 1.42 13.31
C LYS A 2 -25.00 2.27 13.89
N ASN A 3 -23.81 1.68 14.09
CA ASN A 3 -22.65 2.45 14.55
C ASN A 3 -22.40 3.59 13.58
N ASN A 4 -22.24 4.81 14.10
CA ASN A 4 -21.90 5.98 13.30
C ASN A 4 -20.49 5.84 12.75
N PHE A 5 -20.27 6.22 11.49
CA PHE A 5 -18.94 6.11 10.87
C PHE A 5 -17.86 6.90 11.62
N PHE A 6 -18.21 8.06 12.18
CA PHE A 6 -17.26 8.83 12.97
C PHE A 6 -16.82 8.08 14.23
N ASP A 7 -17.77 7.44 14.95
CA ASP A 7 -17.47 6.64 16.14
C ASP A 7 -16.59 5.44 15.79
N PHE A 8 -16.81 4.83 14.60
CA PHE A 8 -15.94 3.80 14.08
C PHE A 8 -14.51 4.32 13.86
N LEU A 9 -14.35 5.47 13.21
CA LEU A 9 -13.03 6.08 12.99
C LEU A 9 -12.31 6.37 14.32
N GLU A 10 -13.03 6.91 15.31
CA GLU A 10 -12.46 7.15 16.66
C GLU A 10 -12.02 5.85 17.33
N SER A 11 -12.89 4.84 17.35
CA SER A 11 -12.61 3.55 18.02
C SER A 11 -11.40 2.82 17.42
N ARG A 12 -11.12 3.05 16.14
CA ARG A 12 -10.00 2.46 15.40
C ARG A 12 -8.73 3.31 15.43
N GLY A 13 -8.80 4.53 15.97
CA GLY A 13 -7.67 5.45 16.00
C GLY A 13 -7.37 6.15 14.67
N PHE A 14 -8.33 6.20 13.75
CA PHE A 14 -8.15 6.87 12.45
C PHE A 14 -8.14 8.40 12.53
N ILE A 15 -8.63 9.00 13.61
CA ILE A 15 -8.78 10.46 13.71
C ILE A 15 -7.55 11.08 14.35
N HIS A 16 -6.87 11.95 13.61
CA HIS A 16 -5.86 12.87 14.16
C HIS A 16 -6.50 14.21 14.50
N GLN A 17 -7.22 14.82 13.57
CA GLN A 17 -7.96 16.07 13.75
C GLN A 17 -9.28 16.03 12.98
N SER A 18 -10.28 16.77 13.46
CA SER A 18 -11.53 17.02 12.76
C SER A 18 -11.99 18.46 12.99
N THR A 19 -12.75 19.01 12.06
CA THR A 19 -13.25 20.39 12.18
C THR A 19 -14.32 20.55 13.26
N ASP A 20 -15.45 19.87 13.10
CA ASP A 20 -16.58 19.89 14.03
C ASP A 20 -17.13 18.48 14.21
N LYS A 21 -16.74 17.86 15.31
CA LYS A 21 -17.08 16.47 15.63
C LYS A 21 -18.59 16.22 15.66
N GLU A 22 -19.33 17.06 16.34
CA GLU A 22 -20.76 16.85 16.53
C GLU A 22 -21.55 17.05 15.24
N SER A 23 -21.19 18.07 14.45
CA SER A 23 -21.78 18.29 13.14
C SER A 23 -21.45 17.15 12.16
N ILE A 24 -20.24 16.60 12.19
CA ILE A 24 -19.83 15.46 11.35
C ILE A 24 -20.61 14.20 11.78
N LYS A 25 -20.73 13.93 13.07
CA LYS A 25 -21.54 12.80 13.58
C LYS A 25 -22.99 12.90 13.13
N LYS A 26 -23.56 14.09 13.24
CA LYS A 26 -24.93 14.37 12.79
C LYS A 26 -25.05 14.14 11.28
N LEU A 27 -24.11 14.66 10.48
CA LEU A 27 -24.07 14.50 9.03
C LEU A 27 -24.10 13.01 8.63
N PHE A 28 -23.26 12.17 9.25
CA PHE A 28 -23.21 10.74 8.97
C PHE A 28 -24.43 9.96 9.45
N LYS A 29 -25.17 10.49 10.41
CA LYS A 29 -26.42 9.88 10.90
C LYS A 29 -27.61 10.20 10.00
N ASP A 30 -27.69 11.44 9.55
CA ASP A 30 -28.92 12.00 8.96
C ASP A 30 -29.00 11.77 7.45
N GLU A 31 -27.85 11.58 6.75
CA GLU A 31 -27.84 11.44 5.30
C GLU A 31 -26.74 10.49 4.76
N ILE A 32 -26.91 10.06 3.52
CA ILE A 32 -25.83 9.43 2.76
C ILE A 32 -24.84 10.54 2.37
N CYS A 33 -23.78 10.69 3.16
CA CYS A 33 -22.79 11.73 2.95
C CYS A 33 -21.89 11.37 1.75
N THR A 34 -21.57 12.38 0.93
CA THR A 34 -20.52 12.28 -0.07
C THR A 34 -19.23 12.87 0.49
N GLY A 35 -18.13 12.10 0.45
CA GLY A 35 -16.83 12.51 0.95
C GLY A 35 -15.71 12.09 0.00
N TYR A 36 -14.57 12.80 0.03
CA TYR A 36 -13.48 12.53 -0.90
C TYR A 36 -12.09 12.45 -0.27
N ILE A 37 -11.21 11.78 -0.99
CA ILE A 37 -9.76 11.82 -0.79
C ILE A 37 -9.10 12.09 -2.15
N GLY A 38 -8.10 12.96 -2.14
CA GLY A 38 -7.27 13.26 -3.31
C GLY A 38 -6.02 12.37 -3.38
N PHE A 39 -5.70 11.92 -4.59
CA PHE A 39 -4.50 11.14 -4.90
C PHE A 39 -3.80 11.73 -6.11
N ASP A 40 -2.61 12.27 -5.92
CA ASP A 40 -1.75 12.69 -7.03
C ASP A 40 -1.22 11.49 -7.80
N CYS A 41 -1.22 11.59 -9.13
CA CYS A 41 -0.84 10.52 -10.05
C CYS A 41 0.68 10.48 -10.30
N THR A 42 1.49 10.61 -9.25
CA THR A 42 2.96 10.70 -9.35
C THR A 42 3.66 9.37 -9.66
N SER A 43 2.94 8.26 -9.60
CA SER A 43 3.43 6.92 -9.93
C SER A 43 2.26 6.05 -10.43
N ASP A 44 2.60 4.99 -11.14
CA ASP A 44 1.68 3.99 -11.65
C ASP A 44 1.24 2.95 -10.60
N SER A 45 1.58 3.16 -9.33
CA SER A 45 1.10 2.39 -8.18
C SER A 45 1.08 3.27 -6.92
N LEU A 46 0.24 2.90 -5.96
CA LEU A 46 0.30 3.37 -4.59
C LEU A 46 1.19 2.45 -3.76
N HIS A 47 1.72 2.96 -2.67
CA HIS A 47 2.48 2.19 -1.68
C HIS A 47 1.70 2.10 -0.35
N VAL A 48 2.17 1.29 0.59
CA VAL A 48 1.48 1.06 1.88
C VAL A 48 1.23 2.35 2.69
N GLY A 49 1.99 3.42 2.45
CA GLY A 49 1.71 4.74 3.06
C GLY A 49 0.37 5.34 2.61
N SER A 50 -0.16 4.93 1.44
CA SER A 50 -1.48 5.34 0.96
C SER A 50 -2.60 4.39 1.39
N LEU A 51 -2.27 3.32 2.13
CA LEU A 51 -3.25 2.30 2.50
C LEU A 51 -4.29 2.83 3.49
N LEU A 52 -3.88 3.70 4.42
CA LEU A 52 -4.80 4.28 5.40
C LEU A 52 -5.90 5.12 4.75
N PRO A 53 -5.61 6.06 3.82
CA PRO A 53 -6.62 6.73 3.01
C PRO A 53 -7.56 5.77 2.27
N LEU A 54 -7.02 4.70 1.68
CA LEU A 54 -7.83 3.69 0.97
C LEU A 54 -8.78 2.96 1.93
N MET A 55 -8.32 2.62 3.14
CA MET A 55 -9.15 1.99 4.16
C MET A 55 -10.25 2.92 4.68
N ILE A 56 -10.02 4.24 4.72
CA ILE A 56 -11.09 5.21 5.03
C ILE A 56 -12.19 5.14 3.96
N LEU A 57 -11.84 5.25 2.67
CA LEU A 57 -12.82 5.20 1.58
C LEU A 57 -13.59 3.87 1.59
N ARG A 58 -12.87 2.74 1.81
CA ARG A 58 -13.48 1.42 1.93
C ARG A 58 -14.51 1.35 3.06
N ASN A 59 -14.14 1.80 4.25
CA ASN A 59 -15.04 1.78 5.38
C ASN A 59 -16.16 2.82 5.23
N PHE A 60 -15.88 3.99 4.67
CA PHE A 60 -16.89 5.01 4.37
C PHE A 60 -18.01 4.44 3.49
N GLN A 61 -17.63 3.69 2.43
CA GLN A 61 -18.61 3.00 1.59
C GLN A 61 -19.34 1.87 2.34
N LYS A 62 -18.64 1.06 3.15
CA LYS A 62 -19.27 0.02 3.97
C LYS A 62 -20.30 0.54 4.97
N PHE A 63 -20.11 1.76 5.47
CA PHE A 63 -21.07 2.43 6.34
C PHE A 63 -22.24 3.08 5.58
N GLY A 64 -22.29 2.93 4.25
CA GLY A 64 -23.39 3.39 3.40
C GLY A 64 -23.19 4.78 2.82
N HIS A 65 -22.03 5.40 3.00
CA HIS A 65 -21.71 6.71 2.45
C HIS A 65 -21.07 6.61 1.06
N LYS A 66 -21.05 7.71 0.31
CA LYS A 66 -20.57 7.74 -1.08
C LYS A 66 -19.15 8.28 -1.17
N PRO A 67 -18.13 7.43 -1.45
CA PRO A 67 -16.76 7.88 -1.62
C PRO A 67 -16.53 8.48 -3.01
N ILE A 68 -15.79 9.60 -3.05
CA ILE A 68 -15.17 10.14 -4.24
C ILE A 68 -13.66 9.95 -4.15
N ILE A 69 -13.08 9.40 -5.19
CA ILE A 69 -11.64 9.36 -5.40
C ILE A 69 -11.30 10.50 -6.36
N LEU A 70 -10.65 11.54 -5.86
CA LEU A 70 -10.17 12.62 -6.69
C LEU A 70 -8.76 12.26 -7.18
N VAL A 71 -8.60 12.00 -8.47
CA VAL A 71 -7.29 11.86 -9.07
C VAL A 71 -6.76 13.24 -9.46
N GLY A 72 -5.55 13.53 -9.01
CA GLY A 72 -4.90 14.82 -9.22
C GLY A 72 -4.24 14.94 -10.59
N GLY A 73 -4.97 14.75 -11.70
CA GLY A 73 -4.40 14.90 -13.04
C GLY A 73 -3.85 16.31 -13.30
N GLY A 74 -4.55 17.32 -12.84
CA GLY A 74 -4.11 18.73 -12.93
C GLY A 74 -3.07 19.07 -11.85
N THR A 75 -3.30 18.69 -10.60
CA THR A 75 -2.39 19.00 -9.49
C THR A 75 -1.06 18.23 -9.56
N THR A 76 -1.03 17.05 -10.19
CA THR A 76 0.24 16.32 -10.44
C THR A 76 1.19 17.09 -11.36
N LEU A 77 0.67 17.92 -12.27
CA LEU A 77 1.50 18.80 -13.12
C LEU A 77 2.23 19.87 -12.31
N ILE A 78 1.78 20.14 -11.10
CA ILE A 78 2.30 21.19 -10.20
C ILE A 78 3.17 20.55 -9.12
N GLY A 79 2.66 19.53 -8.42
CA GLY A 79 3.30 18.83 -7.33
C GLY A 79 3.00 19.42 -5.95
N ASP A 80 2.45 18.58 -5.06
CA ASP A 80 2.17 18.94 -3.67
C ASP A 80 3.49 19.13 -2.87
N PRO A 81 3.73 20.31 -2.28
CA PRO A 81 4.90 20.53 -1.44
C PRO A 81 4.81 19.88 -0.05
N SER A 82 3.61 19.40 0.37
CA SER A 82 3.37 18.89 1.70
C SER A 82 4.22 17.64 1.99
N GLY A 83 4.90 17.66 3.13
CA GLY A 83 5.65 16.51 3.65
C GLY A 83 6.88 16.08 2.84
N LYS A 84 7.44 16.95 1.97
CA LYS A 84 8.64 16.69 1.17
C LYS A 84 9.62 17.84 1.18
N ASP A 85 10.90 17.50 1.16
CA ASP A 85 12.01 18.44 1.18
C ASP A 85 12.58 18.75 -0.23
N GLU A 86 12.15 18.03 -1.28
CA GLU A 86 12.69 18.14 -2.64
C GLU A 86 11.61 18.52 -3.66
N THR A 87 12.02 19.26 -4.69
CA THR A 87 11.17 19.59 -5.85
C THR A 87 10.77 18.31 -6.60
N ARG A 88 9.51 18.15 -6.95
CA ARG A 88 9.03 16.97 -7.66
C ARG A 88 9.47 16.95 -9.11
N LYS A 89 9.75 15.75 -9.65
CA LYS A 89 9.90 15.54 -11.09
C LYS A 89 8.59 15.93 -11.79
N ILE A 90 8.69 16.80 -12.78
CA ILE A 90 7.57 17.15 -13.65
C ILE A 90 7.29 15.96 -14.57
N LEU A 91 6.07 15.45 -14.53
CA LEU A 91 5.61 14.34 -15.37
C LEU A 91 4.93 14.88 -16.62
N THR A 92 5.01 14.12 -17.71
CA THR A 92 4.24 14.40 -18.93
C THR A 92 2.77 14.02 -18.74
N LYS A 93 1.89 14.58 -19.57
CA LYS A 93 0.47 14.22 -19.57
C LYS A 93 0.28 12.72 -19.82
N GLU A 94 1.04 12.14 -20.73
CA GLU A 94 0.97 10.72 -21.06
C GLU A 94 1.36 9.83 -19.88
N GLU A 95 2.42 10.18 -19.14
CA GLU A 95 2.81 9.49 -17.91
C GLU A 95 1.69 9.56 -16.88
N ILE A 96 1.07 10.74 -16.69
CA ILE A 96 -0.04 10.93 -15.75
C ILE A 96 -1.26 10.10 -16.16
N ASP A 97 -1.63 10.08 -17.44
CA ASP A 97 -2.78 9.31 -17.95
C ASP A 97 -2.54 7.80 -17.83
N ASN A 98 -1.30 7.35 -18.02
CA ASN A 98 -0.94 5.95 -17.75
C ASN A 98 -1.04 5.62 -16.26
N ASN A 99 -0.53 6.48 -15.40
CA ASN A 99 -0.60 6.31 -13.95
C ASN A 99 -2.06 6.23 -13.48
N LYS A 100 -2.94 7.12 -13.94
CA LYS A 100 -4.39 7.11 -13.60
C LYS A 100 -5.04 5.76 -13.93
N ARG A 101 -4.76 5.20 -15.12
CA ARG A 101 -5.31 3.89 -15.51
C ARG A 101 -4.89 2.77 -14.57
N LYS A 102 -3.62 2.74 -14.17
CA LYS A 102 -3.10 1.73 -13.23
C LYS A 102 -3.60 1.93 -11.80
N LEU A 103 -3.73 3.18 -11.35
CA LEU A 103 -4.28 3.51 -10.03
C LEU A 103 -5.74 3.07 -9.91
N ARG A 104 -6.55 3.20 -10.98
CA ARG A 104 -7.94 2.72 -10.99
C ARG A 104 -8.05 1.25 -10.59
N ILE A 105 -7.17 0.38 -11.11
CA ILE A 105 -7.14 -1.06 -10.78
C ILE A 105 -6.90 -1.27 -9.27
N ILE A 106 -6.12 -0.39 -8.64
CA ILE A 106 -5.89 -0.46 -7.19
C ILE A 106 -7.15 -0.02 -6.45
N PHE A 107 -7.79 1.09 -6.85
CA PHE A 107 -9.00 1.59 -6.20
C PHE A 107 -10.15 0.59 -6.22
N GLU A 108 -10.32 -0.15 -7.33
CA GLU A 108 -11.34 -1.20 -7.49
C GLU A 108 -11.24 -2.34 -6.47
N LYS A 109 -10.10 -2.50 -5.82
CA LYS A 109 -9.93 -3.48 -4.73
C LYS A 109 -10.48 -2.98 -3.38
N PHE A 110 -10.63 -1.68 -3.22
CA PHE A 110 -11.02 -1.06 -1.95
C PHE A 110 -12.47 -0.60 -1.93
N VAL A 111 -12.98 -0.12 -3.06
CA VAL A 111 -14.34 0.42 -3.18
C VAL A 111 -15.04 -0.17 -4.40
N SER A 112 -16.36 -0.25 -4.31
CA SER A 112 -17.23 -0.71 -5.40
C SER A 112 -17.66 0.47 -6.27
N PHE A 113 -17.53 0.29 -7.58
CA PHE A 113 -18.01 1.19 -8.62
C PHE A 113 -19.29 0.68 -9.29
N ASP A 114 -20.00 -0.25 -8.64
CA ASP A 114 -21.26 -0.78 -9.14
C ASP A 114 -22.35 0.31 -9.08
N GLU A 115 -22.78 0.76 -10.25
CA GLU A 115 -23.78 1.83 -10.41
C GLU A 115 -25.17 1.46 -9.87
N ASN A 116 -25.44 0.17 -9.63
CA ASN A 116 -26.68 -0.26 -8.98
C ASN A 116 -26.70 0.04 -7.48
N GLN A 117 -25.55 0.38 -6.87
CA GLN A 117 -25.46 0.74 -5.47
C GLN A 117 -25.68 2.24 -5.29
N VAL A 118 -26.55 2.63 -4.35
CA VAL A 118 -26.85 4.04 -4.04
C VAL A 118 -25.60 4.83 -3.64
N ASN A 119 -24.65 4.16 -2.99
CA ASN A 119 -23.37 4.72 -2.55
C ASN A 119 -22.19 4.26 -3.40
N CYS A 120 -22.44 4.02 -4.69
CA CYS A 120 -21.41 3.74 -5.70
C CYS A 120 -20.28 4.76 -5.61
N ALA A 121 -19.04 4.29 -5.59
CA ALA A 121 -17.86 5.16 -5.62
C ALA A 121 -17.74 5.87 -6.98
N VAL A 122 -17.14 7.06 -6.97
CA VAL A 122 -16.88 7.83 -8.20
C VAL A 122 -15.40 8.21 -8.26
N ILE A 123 -14.79 8.04 -9.42
CA ILE A 123 -13.47 8.61 -9.72
C ILE A 123 -13.67 9.88 -10.54
N VAL A 124 -13.06 10.97 -10.10
CA VAL A 124 -13.07 12.26 -10.80
C VAL A 124 -11.64 12.76 -10.96
N ASP A 125 -11.38 13.51 -12.01
CA ASP A 125 -10.07 14.09 -12.30
C ASP A 125 -10.14 15.62 -12.20
N ASN A 126 -9.30 16.22 -11.38
CA ASN A 126 -9.27 17.68 -11.27
C ASN A 126 -8.70 18.36 -12.53
N TYR A 127 -8.06 17.63 -13.43
CA TYR A 127 -7.67 18.11 -14.75
C TYR A 127 -8.87 18.69 -15.50
N ASP A 128 -10.06 18.09 -15.35
CA ASP A 128 -11.27 18.48 -16.11
C ASP A 128 -11.73 19.91 -15.84
N TRP A 129 -11.48 20.46 -14.64
CA TRP A 129 -11.85 21.83 -14.31
C TRP A 129 -10.66 22.75 -14.18
N LEU A 130 -9.49 22.27 -13.69
CA LEU A 130 -8.33 23.14 -13.52
C LEU A 130 -7.76 23.64 -14.83
N MET A 131 -7.77 22.83 -15.88
CA MET A 131 -7.28 23.22 -17.21
C MET A 131 -8.19 24.20 -17.95
N GLN A 132 -9.43 24.37 -17.50
CA GLN A 132 -10.39 25.33 -18.09
C GLN A 132 -10.30 26.72 -17.43
N LEU A 133 -9.54 26.87 -16.34
CA LEU A 133 -9.41 28.13 -15.61
C LEU A 133 -8.66 29.17 -16.42
N LYS A 134 -9.26 30.35 -16.52
CA LYS A 134 -8.59 31.53 -17.09
C LYS A 134 -7.92 32.32 -15.99
N LEU A 135 -6.65 32.62 -16.15
CA LEU A 135 -5.80 33.18 -15.10
C LEU A 135 -6.42 34.39 -14.39
N ILE A 136 -6.82 35.41 -15.12
CA ILE A 136 -7.31 36.66 -14.51
C ILE A 136 -8.65 36.46 -13.80
N PRO A 137 -9.68 35.79 -14.39
CA PRO A 137 -10.88 35.42 -13.66
C PRO A 137 -10.63 34.62 -12.40
N PHE A 138 -9.76 33.58 -12.48
CA PHE A 138 -9.42 32.76 -11.32
C PHE A 138 -8.76 33.58 -10.18
N LEU A 139 -7.79 34.43 -10.51
CA LEU A 139 -7.15 35.29 -9.51
C LEU A 139 -8.16 36.28 -8.86
N ARG A 140 -9.12 36.80 -9.63
CA ARG A 140 -10.15 37.71 -9.09
C ARG A 140 -11.16 36.99 -8.22
N GLU A 141 -11.64 35.84 -8.64
CA GLU A 141 -12.74 35.14 -7.97
C GLU A 141 -12.25 34.27 -6.81
N VAL A 142 -11.17 33.53 -7.02
CA VAL A 142 -10.60 32.57 -6.07
C VAL A 142 -9.40 33.19 -5.34
N GLY A 143 -8.39 33.66 -6.05
CA GLY A 143 -7.17 34.20 -5.47
C GLY A 143 -7.41 35.33 -4.47
N SER A 144 -8.38 36.23 -4.74
CA SER A 144 -8.77 37.31 -3.83
C SER A 144 -9.32 36.84 -2.48
N LYS A 145 -9.68 35.57 -2.32
CA LYS A 145 -10.18 34.99 -1.06
C LYS A 145 -9.06 34.48 -0.16
N PHE A 146 -7.84 34.35 -0.68
CA PHE A 146 -6.66 33.90 0.04
C PHE A 146 -5.82 35.07 0.56
N SER A 147 -5.26 34.89 1.75
CA SER A 147 -4.27 35.81 2.33
C SER A 147 -2.90 35.19 2.21
N VAL A 148 -1.97 35.90 1.56
CA VAL A 148 -0.57 35.46 1.44
C VAL A 148 0.04 35.19 2.83
N ASN A 149 -0.27 36.03 3.83
CA ASN A 149 0.21 35.85 5.21
C ASN A 149 -0.29 34.51 5.82
N LYS A 150 -1.51 34.08 5.51
CA LYS A 150 -1.98 32.74 5.92
C LYS A 150 -1.28 31.62 5.16
N MET A 151 -1.11 31.78 3.85
CA MET A 151 -0.47 30.76 3.00
C MET A 151 1.01 30.52 3.37
N ILE A 152 1.74 31.56 3.72
CA ILE A 152 3.14 31.48 4.20
C ILE A 152 3.19 30.69 5.53
N ASN A 153 2.18 30.81 6.37
CA ASN A 153 2.10 30.12 7.66
C ASN A 153 1.53 28.68 7.58
N LEU A 154 1.11 28.19 6.39
CA LEU A 154 0.81 26.78 6.22
C LEU A 154 2.08 25.97 6.48
N GLU A 155 1.95 24.83 7.18
CA GLU A 155 3.10 24.00 7.60
C GLU A 155 4.04 23.65 6.45
N SER A 156 3.49 23.32 5.28
CA SER A 156 4.26 23.02 4.07
C SER A 156 5.11 24.18 3.57
N SER A 157 4.56 25.40 3.61
CA SER A 157 5.29 26.62 3.20
C SER A 157 6.29 27.05 4.27
N LYS A 158 5.85 27.05 5.53
CA LYS A 158 6.63 27.51 6.69
C LYS A 158 7.92 26.71 6.85
N ILE A 159 7.84 25.37 6.83
CA ILE A 159 9.03 24.50 6.96
C ILE A 159 10.05 24.78 5.85
N ARG A 160 9.62 24.97 4.61
CA ARG A 160 10.50 25.26 3.47
C ARG A 160 11.18 26.61 3.63
N LEU A 161 10.44 27.63 4.04
CA LEU A 161 10.98 28.99 4.26
C LEU A 161 11.94 29.03 5.44
N GLU A 162 11.63 28.38 6.56
CA GLU A 162 12.50 28.29 7.74
C GLU A 162 13.82 27.56 7.45
N ARG A 163 13.81 26.61 6.52
CA ARG A 163 15.00 25.86 6.08
C ARG A 163 15.72 26.51 4.91
N GLU A 164 15.29 27.71 4.49
CA GLU A 164 15.81 28.40 3.31
C GLU A 164 15.78 27.54 2.03
N GLN A 165 14.83 26.62 1.94
CA GLN A 165 14.65 25.75 0.79
C GLN A 165 13.82 26.46 -0.28
N HIS A 166 14.15 26.19 -1.55
CA HIS A 166 13.39 26.75 -2.67
C HIS A 166 11.92 26.31 -2.63
N LEU A 167 11.01 27.29 -2.63
CA LEU A 167 9.57 27.11 -2.79
C LEU A 167 9.17 27.90 -4.05
N SER A 168 8.86 27.18 -5.12
CA SER A 168 8.42 27.83 -6.35
C SER A 168 7.04 28.45 -6.19
N PHE A 169 6.73 29.49 -6.98
CA PHE A 169 5.39 30.08 -7.05
C PHE A 169 4.33 29.04 -7.44
N LEU A 170 4.72 28.06 -8.27
CA LEU A 170 3.87 26.94 -8.67
C LEU A 170 3.48 26.09 -7.47
N GLU A 171 4.45 25.61 -6.68
CA GLU A 171 4.20 24.81 -5.47
C GLU A 171 3.44 25.59 -4.40
N PHE A 172 3.74 26.90 -4.25
CA PHE A 172 3.05 27.78 -3.30
C PHE A 172 1.54 27.90 -3.58
N ASN A 173 1.13 27.85 -4.86
CA ASN A 173 -0.27 27.90 -5.25
C ASN A 173 -1.01 26.54 -5.15
N TYR A 174 -0.31 25.45 -4.85
CA TYR A 174 -0.95 24.12 -4.76
C TYR A 174 -2.15 24.12 -3.81
N SER A 175 -2.02 24.72 -2.63
CA SER A 175 -3.09 24.79 -1.64
C SER A 175 -4.35 25.53 -2.15
N VAL A 176 -4.19 26.52 -3.04
CA VAL A 176 -5.30 27.26 -3.64
C VAL A 176 -6.08 26.37 -4.61
N LEU A 177 -5.35 25.55 -5.40
CA LEU A 177 -5.98 24.63 -6.36
C LEU A 177 -6.72 23.48 -5.66
N GLN A 178 -6.11 22.88 -4.65
CA GLN A 178 -6.78 21.85 -3.84
C GLN A 178 -8.00 22.42 -3.10
N ALA A 179 -7.94 23.65 -2.63
CA ALA A 179 -9.10 24.31 -2.04
C ALA A 179 -10.23 24.51 -3.07
N TYR A 180 -9.89 24.86 -4.30
CA TYR A 180 -10.85 25.01 -5.40
C TYR A 180 -11.47 23.65 -5.78
N ASP A 181 -10.68 22.55 -5.75
CA ASP A 181 -11.21 21.20 -5.96
C ASP A 181 -12.38 20.91 -5.02
N PHE A 182 -12.28 21.26 -3.73
CA PHE A 182 -13.34 21.02 -2.76
C PHE A 182 -14.63 21.78 -3.12
N VAL A 183 -14.50 23.02 -3.59
CA VAL A 183 -15.65 23.82 -4.06
C VAL A 183 -16.30 23.18 -5.30
N GLU A 184 -15.53 22.74 -6.26
CA GLU A 184 -16.03 22.07 -7.48
C GLU A 184 -16.69 20.73 -7.15
N LEU A 185 -16.10 19.95 -6.25
CA LEU A 185 -16.68 18.68 -5.79
C LEU A 185 -18.01 18.90 -5.05
N PHE A 186 -18.13 19.98 -4.26
CA PHE A 186 -19.42 20.32 -3.65
C PHE A 186 -20.46 20.73 -4.71
N LYS A 187 -20.10 21.59 -5.65
CA LYS A 187 -21.01 22.03 -6.71
C LYS A 187 -21.54 20.85 -7.55
N LYS A 188 -20.65 19.95 -7.97
CA LYS A 188 -20.96 18.85 -8.89
C LYS A 188 -21.57 17.63 -8.20
N PHE A 189 -21.10 17.29 -7.00
CA PHE A 189 -21.41 16.02 -6.34
C PHE A 189 -21.98 16.18 -4.93
N ARG A 190 -22.19 17.42 -4.46
CA ARG A 190 -22.59 17.71 -3.09
C ARG A 190 -21.65 17.12 -2.04
N CYS A 191 -20.35 17.04 -2.38
CA CYS A 191 -19.31 16.52 -1.50
C CYS A 191 -19.15 17.43 -0.28
N LYS A 192 -19.39 16.92 0.93
CA LYS A 192 -19.43 17.70 2.16
C LYS A 192 -18.22 17.52 3.07
N ILE A 193 -17.44 16.46 2.86
CA ILE A 193 -16.30 16.16 3.74
C ILE A 193 -15.07 15.74 2.93
N GLN A 194 -13.91 16.26 3.35
CA GLN A 194 -12.61 15.87 2.86
C GLN A 194 -11.87 15.07 3.93
N PHE A 195 -11.28 13.95 3.53
CA PHE A 195 -10.35 13.19 4.35
C PHE A 195 -8.93 13.34 3.82
N GLY A 196 -7.93 13.27 4.71
CA GLY A 196 -6.51 13.34 4.33
C GLY A 196 -5.58 12.90 5.45
N GLY A 197 -4.29 12.88 5.20
CA GLY A 197 -3.28 12.75 6.27
C GLY A 197 -3.16 14.04 7.08
N SER A 198 -2.52 13.99 8.24
CA SER A 198 -2.32 15.18 9.09
C SER A 198 -1.54 16.29 8.38
N ASP A 199 -0.66 15.95 7.45
CA ASP A 199 0.07 16.87 6.59
C ASP A 199 -0.84 17.66 5.61
N GLN A 200 -2.07 17.20 5.39
CA GLN A 200 -3.07 17.84 4.53
C GLN A 200 -4.00 18.80 5.28
N TRP A 201 -3.87 18.94 6.61
CA TRP A 201 -4.78 19.74 7.42
C TRP A 201 -4.92 21.19 6.92
N GLY A 202 -3.81 21.84 6.62
CA GLY A 202 -3.81 23.22 6.11
C GLY A 202 -4.54 23.37 4.77
N ASN A 203 -4.35 22.41 3.87
CA ASN A 203 -5.02 22.41 2.57
C ASN A 203 -6.54 22.16 2.73
N ILE A 204 -6.93 21.25 3.61
CA ILE A 204 -8.33 20.95 3.92
C ILE A 204 -9.04 22.19 4.49
N ILE A 205 -8.43 22.86 5.47
CA ILE A 205 -8.98 24.08 6.06
C ILE A 205 -9.10 25.20 5.02
N SER A 206 -8.12 25.34 4.15
CA SER A 206 -8.16 26.30 3.04
C SER A 206 -9.36 26.06 2.11
N GLY A 207 -9.68 24.79 1.82
CA GLY A 207 -10.86 24.42 1.04
C GLY A 207 -12.18 24.76 1.74
N ILE A 208 -12.28 24.48 3.04
CA ILE A 208 -13.45 24.80 3.86
C ILE A 208 -13.68 26.32 3.93
N GLU A 209 -12.61 27.09 4.18
CA GLU A 209 -12.70 28.56 4.20
C GLU A 209 -13.09 29.13 2.83
N LEU A 210 -12.54 28.56 1.74
CA LEU A 210 -12.89 29.00 0.38
C LEU A 210 -14.37 28.74 0.08
N ALA A 211 -14.88 27.55 0.40
CA ALA A 211 -16.30 27.21 0.21
C ALA A 211 -17.22 28.16 0.99
N LYS A 212 -16.85 28.50 2.23
CA LYS A 212 -17.61 29.46 3.03
C LYS A 212 -17.66 30.85 2.38
N LYS A 213 -16.50 31.31 1.83
CA LYS A 213 -16.40 32.65 1.20
C LYS A 213 -17.05 32.73 -0.18
N MET A 214 -17.01 31.64 -0.98
CA MET A 214 -17.49 31.62 -2.36
C MET A 214 -18.96 31.26 -2.49
N ILE A 215 -19.41 30.25 -1.72
CA ILE A 215 -20.72 29.64 -1.88
C ILE A 215 -21.54 29.61 -0.56
N ASN A 216 -21.06 30.25 0.48
CA ASN A 216 -21.68 30.32 1.81
C ASN A 216 -22.08 28.95 2.36
N THR A 217 -21.27 27.94 2.18
CA THR A 217 -21.55 26.56 2.62
C THR A 217 -20.53 26.12 3.65
N THR A 218 -20.97 25.39 4.68
CA THR A 218 -20.11 24.76 5.66
C THR A 218 -19.73 23.36 5.16
N LEU A 219 -18.43 23.13 5.00
CA LEU A 219 -17.85 21.85 4.68
C LEU A 219 -17.01 21.35 5.85
N PHE A 220 -16.65 20.07 5.83
CA PHE A 220 -15.97 19.41 6.94
C PHE A 220 -14.68 18.76 6.51
N GLY A 221 -13.78 18.56 7.47
CA GLY A 221 -12.51 17.89 7.25
C GLY A 221 -12.16 16.97 8.41
N VAL A 222 -11.58 15.80 8.07
CA VAL A 222 -11.01 14.85 9.02
C VAL A 222 -9.65 14.42 8.54
N THR A 223 -8.65 14.46 9.41
CA THR A 223 -7.33 13.95 9.11
C THR A 223 -6.97 12.72 9.92
N THR A 224 -6.14 11.87 9.33
CA THR A 224 -5.55 10.72 9.98
C THR A 224 -4.14 11.01 10.45
N PRO A 225 -3.63 10.26 11.44
CA PRO A 225 -2.22 10.32 11.76
C PRO A 225 -1.38 9.89 10.55
N LEU A 226 -0.19 10.49 10.41
CA LEU A 226 0.82 9.95 9.51
C LEU A 226 1.34 8.64 10.10
N ILE A 227 1.33 7.60 9.28
CA ILE A 227 1.80 6.31 9.74
C ILE A 227 3.32 6.30 9.72
N THR A 228 3.90 6.15 10.91
CA THR A 228 5.31 5.91 11.11
C THR A 228 5.50 4.52 11.70
N THR A 229 6.63 3.91 11.42
CA THR A 229 7.07 2.72 12.15
C THR A 229 7.47 3.12 13.58
N SER A 230 7.56 2.15 14.49
CA SER A 230 8.10 2.35 15.85
C SER A 230 9.49 2.98 15.86
N THR A 231 10.25 2.93 14.76
CA THR A 231 11.55 3.60 14.58
C THR A 231 11.42 5.06 14.11
N GLY A 232 10.19 5.60 13.98
CA GLY A 232 9.93 6.98 13.54
C GLY A 232 10.03 7.21 12.03
N GLN A 233 10.29 6.19 11.22
CA GLN A 233 10.34 6.32 9.76
C GLN A 233 8.91 6.32 9.18
N LYS A 234 8.66 7.18 8.17
CA LYS A 234 7.38 7.16 7.43
C LYS A 234 7.17 5.79 6.80
N MET A 235 6.00 5.20 7.05
CA MET A 235 5.64 3.89 6.50
C MET A 235 5.59 3.93 4.96
N GLY A 236 6.08 2.87 4.33
CA GLY A 236 6.02 2.72 2.87
C GLY A 236 7.33 2.99 2.13
N LYS A 237 8.36 3.55 2.81
CA LYS A 237 9.71 3.63 2.28
C LYS A 237 10.65 2.81 3.16
N THR A 238 11.35 1.86 2.56
CA THR A 238 12.41 1.07 3.20
C THR A 238 13.75 1.40 2.54
N ALA A 239 14.86 0.94 3.11
CA ALA A 239 16.16 1.02 2.47
C ALA A 239 16.19 0.35 1.07
N ASN A 240 15.27 -0.58 0.81
CA ASN A 240 15.13 -1.31 -0.45
C ASN A 240 14.07 -0.71 -1.40
N GLY A 241 13.53 0.46 -1.09
CA GLY A 241 12.50 1.13 -1.89
C GLY A 241 11.11 1.14 -1.26
N ALA A 242 10.10 1.49 -2.05
CA ALA A 242 8.72 1.56 -1.58
C ALA A 242 8.05 0.17 -1.55
N ILE A 243 7.18 -0.05 -0.56
CA ILE A 243 6.33 -1.24 -0.49
C ILE A 243 5.06 -0.97 -1.29
N TRP A 244 5.05 -1.45 -2.52
CA TRP A 244 4.02 -1.18 -3.51
C TRP A 244 2.79 -2.07 -3.33
N LEU A 245 1.59 -1.53 -3.64
CA LEU A 245 0.33 -2.26 -3.64
C LEU A 245 0.10 -3.04 -4.96
N SER A 246 0.82 -2.69 -6.04
CA SER A 246 0.76 -3.43 -7.30
C SER A 246 1.70 -4.62 -7.29
N LYS A 247 1.18 -5.80 -7.69
CA LYS A 247 1.97 -7.02 -7.88
C LYS A 247 3.03 -6.92 -8.99
N ASP A 248 2.85 -5.97 -9.92
CA ASP A 248 3.81 -5.73 -11.01
C ASP A 248 5.09 -5.03 -10.50
N LYS A 249 5.02 -4.38 -9.33
CA LYS A 249 6.15 -3.65 -8.71
C LYS A 249 6.73 -4.35 -7.50
N LEU A 250 5.95 -5.16 -6.81
CA LEU A 250 6.39 -5.90 -5.63
C LEU A 250 5.71 -7.27 -5.61
N LYS A 251 6.50 -8.32 -5.47
CA LYS A 251 5.97 -9.68 -5.33
C LYS A 251 5.05 -9.77 -4.11
N ILE A 252 3.96 -10.52 -4.25
CA ILE A 252 2.97 -10.66 -3.18
C ILE A 252 3.58 -11.28 -1.93
N THR A 253 4.51 -12.23 -2.07
CA THR A 253 5.24 -12.82 -0.95
C THR A 253 6.09 -11.78 -0.21
N ASP A 254 6.77 -10.86 -0.93
CA ASP A 254 7.54 -9.78 -0.31
C ASP A 254 6.61 -8.76 0.39
N PHE A 255 5.44 -8.47 -0.20
CA PHE A 255 4.40 -7.65 0.41
C PHE A 255 3.87 -8.29 1.71
N TRP A 256 3.54 -9.58 1.68
CA TRP A 256 3.10 -10.33 2.85
C TRP A 256 4.20 -10.36 3.93
N GLN A 257 5.44 -10.60 3.53
CA GLN A 257 6.59 -10.64 4.44
C GLN A 257 6.87 -9.29 5.11
N PHE A 258 6.60 -8.18 4.44
CA PHE A 258 6.68 -6.85 5.05
C PHE A 258 5.75 -6.76 6.27
N TRP A 259 4.50 -7.18 6.15
CA TRP A 259 3.54 -7.18 7.26
C TRP A 259 3.89 -8.20 8.34
N ARG A 260 4.39 -9.36 7.95
CA ARG A 260 4.88 -10.39 8.89
C ARG A 260 6.07 -9.91 9.74
N ASN A 261 6.86 -8.98 9.23
CA ASN A 261 8.01 -8.39 9.90
C ASN A 261 7.68 -7.07 10.64
N THR A 262 6.41 -6.76 10.82
CA THR A 262 5.96 -5.61 11.63
C THR A 262 6.53 -5.71 13.05
N SER A 263 6.89 -4.56 13.64
CA SER A 263 7.29 -4.48 15.04
C SER A 263 6.17 -4.96 15.96
N ASP A 264 6.51 -5.63 17.07
CA ASP A 264 5.54 -6.17 18.04
C ASP A 264 4.59 -5.07 18.57
N SER A 265 5.12 -3.87 18.79
CA SER A 265 4.37 -2.70 19.26
C SER A 265 3.31 -2.21 18.28
N ASP A 266 3.52 -2.43 16.98
CA ASP A 266 2.69 -1.86 15.92
C ASP A 266 1.56 -2.81 15.48
N VAL A 267 1.61 -4.09 15.88
CA VAL A 267 0.70 -5.15 15.41
C VAL A 267 -0.77 -4.78 15.62
N PHE A 268 -1.16 -4.42 16.85
CA PHE A 268 -2.55 -4.11 17.16
C PHE A 268 -3.03 -2.80 16.50
N GLN A 269 -2.15 -1.82 16.37
CA GLN A 269 -2.44 -0.59 15.65
C GLN A 269 -2.74 -0.91 14.17
N PHE A 270 -1.91 -1.75 13.55
CA PHE A 270 -2.08 -2.11 12.15
C PHE A 270 -3.26 -3.07 11.91
N LEU A 271 -3.58 -3.95 12.84
CA LEU A 271 -4.84 -4.71 12.82
C LEU A 271 -6.06 -3.76 12.80
N ASN A 272 -6.03 -2.70 13.61
CA ASN A 272 -7.08 -1.69 13.60
C ASN A 272 -7.15 -0.91 12.29
N TYR A 273 -6.02 -0.53 11.70
CA TYR A 273 -6.00 0.33 10.52
C TYR A 273 -6.25 -0.42 9.22
N PHE A 274 -5.69 -1.62 9.07
CA PHE A 274 -5.53 -2.25 7.76
C PHE A 274 -6.29 -3.55 7.57
N THR A 275 -7.16 -3.92 8.50
CA THR A 275 -7.97 -5.14 8.37
C THR A 275 -9.45 -4.86 8.42
N ASP A 276 -10.24 -5.81 7.89
CA ASP A 276 -11.70 -5.82 7.99
C ASP A 276 -12.20 -6.46 9.29
N LEU A 277 -11.31 -6.91 10.18
CA LEU A 277 -11.68 -7.45 11.49
C LEU A 277 -12.46 -6.42 12.29
N ASN A 278 -13.53 -6.80 12.93
CA ASN A 278 -14.29 -5.88 13.77
C ASN A 278 -13.60 -5.66 15.14
N SER A 279 -14.02 -4.64 15.89
CA SER A 279 -13.41 -4.30 17.17
C SER A 279 -13.51 -5.43 18.21
N LYS A 280 -14.54 -6.32 18.11
CA LYS A 280 -14.68 -7.47 18.98
C LYS A 280 -13.62 -8.52 18.65
N ASP A 281 -13.44 -8.83 17.37
CA ASP A 281 -12.43 -9.79 16.93
C ASP A 281 -11.02 -9.34 17.36
N ILE A 282 -10.70 -8.04 17.20
CA ILE A 282 -9.40 -7.49 17.60
C ILE A 282 -9.20 -7.56 19.13
N ASN A 283 -10.25 -7.29 19.90
CA ASN A 283 -10.19 -7.41 21.36
C ASN A 283 -10.05 -8.89 21.81
N GLU A 284 -10.70 -9.82 21.13
CA GLU A 284 -10.51 -11.25 21.36
C GLU A 284 -9.06 -11.68 21.06
N LEU A 285 -8.49 -11.21 19.95
CA LEU A 285 -7.07 -11.42 19.63
C LEU A 285 -6.14 -10.84 20.71
N LYS A 286 -6.44 -9.64 21.22
CA LYS A 286 -5.65 -8.97 22.26
C LYS A 286 -5.65 -9.72 23.59
N ASN A 287 -6.76 -10.36 23.92
CA ASN A 287 -6.95 -11.13 25.16
C ASN A 287 -6.64 -12.62 24.98
N SER A 288 -6.29 -13.07 23.78
CA SER A 288 -5.93 -14.45 23.49
C SER A 288 -4.49 -14.75 23.98
N ASN A 289 -4.21 -16.02 24.24
CA ASN A 289 -2.85 -16.51 24.55
C ASN A 289 -2.00 -16.75 23.28
N LYS A 290 -2.39 -16.15 22.14
CA LYS A 290 -1.64 -16.29 20.88
C LYS A 290 -0.26 -15.63 20.99
N ASP A 291 0.74 -16.30 20.44
CA ASP A 291 2.06 -15.69 20.28
C ASP A 291 1.99 -14.48 19.33
N ILE A 292 2.81 -13.48 19.59
CA ILE A 292 2.89 -12.26 18.75
C ILE A 292 3.19 -12.59 17.30
N ASN A 293 3.91 -13.68 17.04
CA ASN A 293 4.19 -14.16 15.68
C ASN A 293 2.93 -14.68 14.96
N GLU A 294 1.99 -15.29 15.68
CA GLU A 294 0.70 -15.69 15.12
C GLU A 294 -0.15 -14.46 14.77
N LEU A 295 -0.14 -13.44 15.64
CA LEU A 295 -0.85 -12.19 15.37
C LEU A 295 -0.29 -11.46 14.14
N LYS A 296 1.03 -11.50 13.91
CA LYS A 296 1.67 -10.97 12.72
C LYS A 296 1.30 -11.72 11.45
N ILE A 297 1.10 -13.05 11.55
CA ILE A 297 0.60 -13.85 10.42
C ILE A 297 -0.85 -13.45 10.10
N ILE A 298 -1.70 -13.28 11.11
CA ILE A 298 -3.08 -12.81 10.92
C ILE A 298 -3.07 -11.44 10.24
N LEU A 299 -2.26 -10.49 10.71
CA LEU A 299 -2.12 -9.17 10.10
C LEU A 299 -1.69 -9.28 8.63
N ALA A 300 -0.64 -10.04 8.34
CA ALA A 300 -0.13 -10.21 6.99
C ALA A 300 -1.18 -10.84 6.06
N ASN A 301 -1.91 -11.84 6.55
CA ASN A 301 -2.96 -12.50 5.79
C ASN A 301 -4.13 -11.55 5.47
N GLU A 302 -4.65 -10.85 6.47
CA GLU A 302 -5.79 -9.96 6.28
C GLU A 302 -5.45 -8.78 5.36
N VAL A 303 -4.27 -8.16 5.52
CA VAL A 303 -3.87 -7.05 4.65
C VAL A 303 -3.61 -7.52 3.23
N THR A 304 -2.95 -8.66 3.06
CA THR A 304 -2.69 -9.23 1.72
C THR A 304 -3.99 -9.63 1.02
N LYS A 305 -4.95 -10.18 1.75
CA LYS A 305 -6.29 -10.51 1.24
C LYS A 305 -7.01 -9.27 0.70
N ILE A 306 -6.96 -8.14 1.41
CA ILE A 306 -7.59 -6.88 0.99
C ILE A 306 -6.89 -6.28 -0.23
N CYS A 307 -5.56 -6.23 -0.22
CA CYS A 307 -4.77 -5.58 -1.27
C CYS A 307 -4.64 -6.41 -2.55
N HIS A 308 -4.74 -7.74 -2.44
CA HIS A 308 -4.55 -8.67 -3.56
C HIS A 308 -5.76 -9.61 -3.68
N SER A 309 -5.69 -10.78 -3.06
CA SER A 309 -6.81 -11.72 -2.98
C SER A 309 -6.61 -12.72 -1.83
N GLU A 310 -7.68 -13.42 -1.45
CA GLU A 310 -7.58 -14.50 -0.46
C GLU A 310 -6.66 -15.63 -0.93
N LYS A 311 -6.71 -15.97 -2.23
CA LYS A 311 -5.82 -16.96 -2.85
C LYS A 311 -4.37 -16.54 -2.75
N ASP A 312 -4.07 -15.29 -3.07
CA ASP A 312 -2.72 -14.74 -3.03
C ASP A 312 -2.17 -14.70 -1.59
N SER A 313 -3.01 -14.34 -0.62
CA SER A 313 -2.67 -14.35 0.80
C SER A 313 -2.27 -15.75 1.28
N LYS A 314 -3.09 -16.76 0.99
CA LYS A 314 -2.81 -18.16 1.34
C LYS A 314 -1.54 -18.69 0.68
N ASN A 315 -1.31 -18.33 -0.58
CA ASN A 315 -0.10 -18.73 -1.30
C ASN A 315 1.15 -18.07 -0.70
N ALA A 316 1.09 -16.77 -0.39
CA ALA A 316 2.22 -16.07 0.22
C ALA A 316 2.56 -16.60 1.61
N GLU A 317 1.56 -16.94 2.43
CA GLU A 317 1.77 -17.59 3.73
C GLU A 317 2.44 -18.96 3.57
N LYS A 318 1.98 -19.79 2.63
CA LYS A 318 2.59 -21.09 2.35
C LYS A 318 4.04 -20.95 1.92
N GLU A 319 4.33 -20.05 0.97
CA GLU A 319 5.71 -19.78 0.52
C GLU A 319 6.60 -19.31 1.68
N ALA A 320 6.09 -18.41 2.53
CA ALA A 320 6.85 -17.92 3.68
C ALA A 320 7.12 -19.02 4.72
N ASN A 321 6.14 -19.89 4.98
CA ASN A 321 6.31 -21.04 5.88
C ASN A 321 7.36 -22.01 5.37
N ILE A 322 7.39 -22.27 4.08
CA ILE A 322 8.43 -23.11 3.46
C ILE A 322 9.82 -22.52 3.68
N LEU A 323 9.96 -21.18 3.52
CA LEU A 323 11.24 -20.48 3.73
C LEU A 323 11.69 -20.52 5.21
N LEU A 324 10.76 -20.55 6.16
CA LEU A 324 11.06 -20.51 7.59
C LEU A 324 11.33 -21.90 8.18
N THR A 325 10.52 -22.88 7.85
CA THR A 325 10.52 -24.18 8.54
C THR A 325 11.24 -25.29 7.78
N GLY A 326 11.51 -25.11 6.47
CA GLY A 326 11.98 -26.21 5.62
C GLY A 326 10.93 -27.35 5.51
N GLY A 327 9.69 -27.08 5.92
CA GLY A 327 8.66 -28.09 6.15
C GLY A 327 8.13 -28.77 4.89
N ASN A 328 7.25 -29.73 5.09
CA ASN A 328 6.60 -30.47 4.01
C ASN A 328 5.92 -29.53 3.01
N ILE A 329 6.45 -29.50 1.80
CA ILE A 329 5.91 -28.72 0.69
C ILE A 329 4.76 -29.54 0.08
N ASP A 330 3.59 -28.92 -0.05
CA ASP A 330 2.49 -29.54 -0.80
C ASP A 330 2.71 -29.43 -2.32
N LEU A 331 2.08 -30.29 -3.09
CA LEU A 331 2.16 -30.32 -4.54
C LEU A 331 1.79 -28.99 -5.18
N SER A 332 0.80 -28.29 -4.64
CA SER A 332 0.34 -27.02 -5.19
C SER A 332 1.39 -25.92 -5.12
N THR A 333 2.22 -25.92 -4.10
CA THR A 333 3.33 -24.99 -3.92
C THR A 333 4.49 -25.32 -4.87
N ILE A 334 4.76 -26.60 -5.08
CA ILE A 334 5.79 -27.06 -6.02
C ILE A 334 5.43 -26.69 -7.46
N GLU A 335 4.15 -26.82 -7.82
CA GLU A 335 3.67 -26.49 -9.17
C GLU A 335 3.71 -24.98 -9.46
N ASN A 336 3.49 -24.14 -8.44
CA ASN A 336 3.49 -22.68 -8.55
C ASN A 336 4.88 -22.04 -8.30
N CYS A 337 5.93 -22.81 -8.04
CA CYS A 337 7.26 -22.27 -7.80
C CYS A 337 7.88 -21.71 -9.08
N GLU A 338 8.14 -20.40 -9.12
CA GLU A 338 8.79 -19.74 -10.28
C GLU A 338 10.20 -20.26 -10.57
N LYS A 339 10.93 -20.70 -9.55
CA LYS A 339 12.30 -21.21 -9.66
C LYS A 339 12.31 -22.73 -9.57
N LYS A 340 11.74 -23.35 -10.59
CA LYS A 340 11.67 -24.80 -10.72
C LYS A 340 12.38 -25.27 -11.98
N ILE A 341 13.16 -26.35 -11.85
CA ILE A 341 13.78 -27.07 -12.98
C ILE A 341 13.48 -28.55 -12.85
N SER A 342 13.35 -29.23 -13.99
CA SER A 342 13.25 -30.69 -14.06
C SER A 342 14.58 -31.25 -14.53
N ILE A 343 15.08 -32.29 -13.87
CA ILE A 343 16.35 -32.93 -14.17
C ILE A 343 16.14 -34.45 -14.29
N ASN A 344 16.69 -35.05 -15.37
CA ASN A 344 16.64 -36.48 -15.56
C ASN A 344 17.65 -37.17 -14.65
N GLU A 345 17.31 -38.37 -14.14
CA GLU A 345 18.17 -39.16 -13.26
C GLU A 345 19.53 -39.44 -13.87
N LYS A 346 19.64 -39.58 -15.20
CA LYS A 346 20.89 -39.76 -15.94
C LYS A 346 21.83 -38.54 -15.82
N VAL A 347 21.33 -37.34 -15.55
CA VAL A 347 22.16 -36.14 -15.35
C VAL A 347 22.78 -36.16 -13.96
N ILE A 348 22.05 -36.66 -12.97
CA ILE A 348 22.53 -36.80 -11.59
C ILE A 348 23.65 -37.80 -11.49
N THR A 349 23.56 -38.90 -12.22
CA THR A 349 24.61 -39.94 -12.26
C THR A 349 25.92 -39.48 -12.94
N LYS A 350 25.88 -38.33 -13.67
CA LYS A 350 27.06 -37.73 -14.34
C LYS A 350 27.74 -36.61 -13.54
N ASN A 351 27.67 -36.65 -12.20
CA ASN A 351 28.25 -35.64 -11.30
C ASN A 351 27.60 -34.23 -11.43
N TYR A 352 26.33 -34.09 -11.05
CA TYR A 352 25.64 -32.80 -11.04
C TYR A 352 25.96 -32.02 -9.76
N TYR A 353 26.67 -30.90 -9.90
CA TYR A 353 27.11 -30.09 -8.77
C TYR A 353 26.04 -29.13 -8.25
N LEU A 354 25.96 -28.95 -6.93
CA LEU A 354 25.06 -27.97 -6.28
C LEU A 354 25.28 -26.55 -6.83
N LYS A 355 26.51 -26.14 -7.11
CA LYS A 355 26.82 -24.82 -7.71
C LYS A 355 26.14 -24.60 -9.06
N GLU A 356 26.02 -25.66 -9.88
CA GLU A 356 25.35 -25.61 -11.19
C GLU A 356 23.81 -25.49 -11.02
N ALA A 357 23.28 -26.21 -10.05
CA ALA A 357 21.86 -26.13 -9.70
C ALA A 357 21.45 -24.71 -9.23
N LEU A 358 22.29 -24.08 -8.39
CA LEU A 358 22.07 -22.70 -7.92
C LEU A 358 22.00 -21.73 -9.10
N MET A 359 22.85 -21.88 -10.11
CA MET A 359 22.82 -21.03 -11.30
C MET A 359 21.59 -21.28 -12.16
N LYS A 360 21.25 -22.53 -12.44
CA LYS A 360 20.07 -22.89 -13.25
C LYS A 360 18.76 -22.46 -12.62
N LEU A 361 18.71 -22.46 -11.31
CA LEU A 361 17.57 -21.95 -10.53
C LEU A 361 17.59 -20.45 -10.34
N HIS A 362 18.54 -19.72 -10.92
CA HIS A 362 18.73 -18.27 -10.70
C HIS A 362 18.77 -17.88 -9.21
N LEU A 363 19.37 -18.75 -8.38
CA LEU A 363 19.62 -18.50 -6.96
C LEU A 363 20.97 -17.83 -6.73
N SER A 364 21.87 -17.89 -7.70
CA SER A 364 23.14 -17.17 -7.77
C SER A 364 23.38 -16.68 -9.21
N SER A 365 24.20 -15.63 -9.34
CA SER A 365 24.51 -14.98 -10.62
C SER A 365 25.76 -15.58 -11.30
N SER A 366 26.60 -16.32 -10.55
CA SER A 366 27.83 -16.91 -11.04
C SER A 366 28.30 -18.12 -10.22
N ASN A 367 29.16 -18.96 -10.82
CA ASN A 367 29.80 -20.04 -10.08
C ASN A 367 30.62 -19.58 -8.88
N GLY A 368 31.25 -18.41 -8.96
CA GLY A 368 31.98 -17.82 -7.85
C GLY A 368 31.06 -17.44 -6.68
N GLU A 369 29.91 -16.83 -6.98
CA GLU A 369 28.90 -16.54 -5.99
C GLU A 369 28.33 -17.82 -5.37
N SER A 370 28.01 -18.84 -6.19
CA SER A 370 27.56 -20.15 -5.70
C SER A 370 28.52 -20.75 -4.69
N LYS A 371 29.80 -20.80 -5.01
CA LYS A 371 30.84 -21.34 -4.13
C LYS A 371 30.99 -20.56 -2.84
N ARG A 372 30.85 -19.21 -2.90
CA ARG A 372 30.87 -18.34 -1.72
C ARG A 372 29.66 -18.60 -0.82
N LEU A 373 28.46 -18.63 -1.37
CA LEU A 373 27.22 -18.91 -0.62
C LEU A 373 27.25 -20.26 0.08
N ILE A 374 27.76 -21.30 -0.62
CA ILE A 374 27.90 -22.64 -0.04
C ILE A 374 28.92 -22.61 1.12
N SER A 375 30.11 -22.03 0.89
CA SER A 375 31.15 -21.99 1.96
C SER A 375 30.76 -21.19 3.19
N GLN A 376 29.91 -20.19 3.05
CA GLN A 376 29.38 -19.41 4.15
C GLN A 376 28.22 -20.11 4.90
N GLY A 377 27.84 -21.34 4.52
CA GLY A 377 26.71 -22.05 5.11
C GLY A 377 25.35 -21.41 4.81
N ALA A 378 25.28 -20.55 3.77
CA ALA A 378 24.05 -19.88 3.36
C ALA A 378 23.13 -20.79 2.52
N VAL A 379 23.60 -21.98 2.10
CA VAL A 379 22.84 -22.92 1.27
C VAL A 379 22.39 -24.12 2.10
N LYS A 380 21.08 -24.48 1.97
CA LYS A 380 20.54 -25.72 2.55
C LYS A 380 19.93 -26.57 1.45
N LEU A 381 20.14 -27.89 1.51
CA LEU A 381 19.39 -28.89 0.75
C LEU A 381 18.34 -29.51 1.66
N ASN A 382 17.08 -29.31 1.32
CA ASN A 382 15.96 -29.57 2.26
C ASN A 382 16.21 -28.85 3.61
N GLU A 383 16.52 -29.58 4.66
CA GLU A 383 16.78 -29.03 6.00
C GLU A 383 18.27 -28.95 6.36
N LYS A 384 19.16 -29.57 5.54
CA LYS A 384 20.60 -29.73 5.85
C LYS A 384 21.41 -28.58 5.27
N VAL A 385 22.18 -27.88 6.12
CA VAL A 385 23.15 -26.87 5.70
C VAL A 385 24.30 -27.54 4.96
N ILE A 386 24.69 -26.99 3.82
CA ILE A 386 25.79 -27.46 3.01
C ILE A 386 26.92 -26.42 3.02
N THR A 387 28.13 -26.86 3.29
CA THR A 387 29.35 -26.03 3.29
C THR A 387 30.43 -26.55 2.30
N ASN A 388 30.25 -27.74 1.78
CA ASN A 388 31.16 -28.29 0.79
C ASN A 388 30.92 -27.67 -0.60
N LYS A 389 31.90 -26.92 -1.13
CA LYS A 389 31.81 -26.19 -2.42
C LYS A 389 31.66 -27.12 -3.63
N GLU A 390 32.10 -28.36 -3.50
CA GLU A 390 32.04 -29.40 -4.56
C GLU A 390 30.95 -30.45 -4.22
N GLU A 391 29.91 -30.06 -3.47
CA GLU A 391 28.78 -30.94 -3.15
C GLU A 391 28.06 -31.38 -4.41
N LEU A 392 27.79 -32.68 -4.49
CA LEU A 392 27.06 -33.32 -5.59
C LEU A 392 25.60 -33.54 -5.16
N ILE A 393 24.68 -33.24 -6.07
CA ILE A 393 23.27 -33.60 -5.91
C ILE A 393 23.10 -35.08 -6.27
N ARG A 394 22.58 -35.87 -5.33
CA ARG A 394 22.34 -37.30 -5.48
C ARG A 394 20.84 -37.62 -5.42
N ALA A 395 20.45 -38.74 -6.04
CA ALA A 395 19.06 -39.16 -6.12
C ALA A 395 18.43 -39.44 -4.74
N ASP A 396 19.24 -39.86 -3.75
CA ASP A 396 18.80 -40.07 -2.36
C ASP A 396 18.42 -38.80 -1.61
N MET A 397 18.82 -37.64 -2.12
CA MET A 397 18.45 -36.34 -1.54
C MET A 397 17.05 -35.89 -1.92
N PHE A 398 16.42 -36.50 -2.91
CA PHE A 398 15.07 -36.16 -3.36
C PHE A 398 14.00 -36.81 -2.49
N LYS A 399 13.07 -36.03 -1.99
CA LYS A 399 11.94 -36.51 -1.19
C LYS A 399 10.71 -36.76 -2.07
N LEU A 400 9.97 -37.83 -1.80
CA LEU A 400 8.68 -38.12 -2.42
C LEU A 400 7.61 -37.21 -1.81
N VAL A 401 6.91 -36.45 -2.65
CA VAL A 401 5.87 -35.50 -2.18
C VAL A 401 4.44 -36.00 -2.52
N SER A 402 4.30 -36.89 -3.50
CA SER A 402 3.01 -37.46 -3.85
C SER A 402 3.15 -38.95 -4.18
N THR A 403 2.27 -39.75 -3.58
CA THR A 403 2.17 -41.18 -3.85
C THR A 403 1.47 -41.47 -5.18
N GLU A 404 0.59 -40.58 -5.67
CA GLU A 404 -0.18 -40.81 -6.90
C GLU A 404 0.66 -40.68 -8.18
N ASN A 405 1.68 -39.79 -8.21
CA ASN A 405 2.49 -39.53 -9.40
C ASN A 405 3.97 -39.88 -9.26
N ASN A 406 4.38 -40.50 -8.16
CA ASN A 406 5.76 -40.89 -7.87
C ASN A 406 6.81 -39.76 -8.07
N LYS A 407 6.39 -38.49 -7.95
CA LYS A 407 7.22 -37.31 -8.17
C LYS A 407 8.13 -37.05 -6.97
N LYS A 408 9.45 -36.94 -7.26
CA LYS A 408 10.48 -36.66 -6.26
C LYS A 408 11.04 -35.26 -6.47
N PHE A 409 11.21 -34.53 -5.37
CA PHE A 409 11.70 -33.15 -5.40
C PHE A 409 12.83 -32.91 -4.41
N LEU A 410 13.76 -32.04 -4.80
CA LEU A 410 14.80 -31.50 -3.94
C LEU A 410 14.65 -30.00 -3.83
N ILE A 411 14.64 -29.47 -2.60
CA ILE A 411 14.51 -28.04 -2.33
C ILE A 411 15.87 -27.50 -1.95
N ILE A 412 16.23 -26.39 -2.60
CA ILE A 412 17.47 -25.68 -2.34
C ILE A 412 17.12 -24.31 -1.78
N TYR A 413 17.55 -24.00 -0.56
CA TYR A 413 17.41 -22.71 0.06
C TYR A 413 18.71 -21.91 -0.01
N VAL A 414 18.61 -20.59 -0.21
CA VAL A 414 19.74 -19.65 -0.13
C VAL A 414 19.37 -18.51 0.83
N GLY A 415 20.02 -18.49 1.98
CA GLY A 415 19.69 -17.59 3.08
C GLY A 415 18.26 -17.81 3.58
N LYS A 416 17.61 -16.72 4.03
CA LYS A 416 16.25 -16.76 4.59
C LYS A 416 15.14 -16.37 3.59
N LYS A 417 15.51 -16.00 2.35
CA LYS A 417 14.57 -15.33 1.42
C LYS A 417 14.47 -15.97 0.04
N LYS A 418 15.34 -16.90 -0.31
CA LYS A 418 15.36 -17.47 -1.66
C LYS A 418 15.32 -19.00 -1.58
N TYR A 419 14.50 -19.62 -2.42
CA TYR A 419 14.52 -21.05 -2.63
C TYR A 419 14.26 -21.40 -4.10
N GLY A 420 14.57 -22.63 -4.45
CA GLY A 420 14.27 -23.20 -5.76
C GLY A 420 14.05 -24.70 -5.64
N ILE A 421 13.36 -25.28 -6.60
CA ILE A 421 12.94 -26.68 -6.59
C ILE A 421 13.50 -27.41 -7.80
N ILE A 422 14.06 -28.59 -7.54
CA ILE A 422 14.45 -29.53 -8.59
C ILE A 422 13.49 -30.70 -8.57
N GLU A 423 12.81 -30.95 -9.69
CA GLU A 423 12.01 -32.14 -9.93
C GLU A 423 12.86 -33.22 -10.58
N LEU A 424 12.87 -34.41 -9.99
CA LEU A 424 13.54 -35.57 -10.59
C LEU A 424 12.55 -36.23 -11.55
N VAL A 425 12.94 -36.28 -12.83
CA VAL A 425 12.20 -36.97 -13.89
C VAL A 425 13.01 -38.23 -14.34
N SER A 426 12.31 -39.34 -14.52
CA SER A 426 12.86 -40.61 -14.98
C SER A 426 13.40 -40.55 -16.41
#